data_bd01794c8d258bc3c99cc3e247d3f304
#
_entry.id   bd01794c8d258bc3c99cc3e247d3f304
#
_cell.length_a   1.000
_cell.length_b   1.000
_cell.length_c   1.000
_cell.angle_alpha   90.00
_cell.angle_beta   90.00
_cell.angle_gamma   90.00
#
_symmetry.space_group_name_H-M   'P 1'
#
loop_
_entity.id
_entity.type
_entity.pdbx_description
1 polymer ?
#
loop_
_entity_poly.entity_id
_entity_poly.type
_entity_poly.pdbx_seq_one_letter_code
_entity_poly.pdbx_strand_id
1 'polypeptide(L)'
;MHMLKYLRTLTVIASAATFAALASADVVETKNGARIVGKVTKIDDGKVYVATDFAGDLAIKQSEVTGITTDAPVVVRLATGTTLEGALSTDGGDLKISGADGQLSTKVDKVAATWAHGGVDPRIVALERHWSYEASVDIVGKTGNSEQLGTTAGFRATLKTPEDTLQFYTAYDRQVTNGTKSSDQFKAGVDYQDNFAGKLSWYARDEVGFDRVKDIDLYNTAAAGFGYDFIKEPKHVLTGRAGLSFRYEAYGNPAHTDLKSMGLDFGLNHEWEFGTSKIVNRLSYVPSFQDFGNYRFTHESFYEIPMANPAWKLRMGVSNDYNSKPGPGVESLDTGYFTRLVLNWK
;
A
#
# COMPACT_ATOMS: atom_id res chain seq x y z
N MET A 1 82.41 -47.98 24.11
CA MET A 1 82.85 -47.86 22.72
C MET A 1 81.76 -47.17 21.92
N HIS A 2 82.07 -45.87 21.64
CA HIS A 2 81.66 -45.03 20.50
C HIS A 2 80.20 -45.06 19.97
N MET A 3 79.51 -44.03 19.76
CA MET A 3 79.85 -42.73 19.12
C MET A 3 78.67 -41.77 19.32
N LEU A 4 79.06 -40.54 19.64
CA LEU A 4 78.17 -39.34 19.53
C LEU A 4 77.75 -39.14 18.08
N LYS A 5 76.53 -38.90 17.84
CA LYS A 5 76.05 -38.25 16.59
C LYS A 5 75.19 -37.06 16.95
N TYR A 6 75.69 -35.92 16.55
CA TYR A 6 75.01 -34.62 16.62
C TYR A 6 73.77 -34.58 15.75
N LEU A 7 72.65 -34.30 16.32
CA LEU A 7 71.44 -33.98 15.57
C LEU A 7 71.24 -32.45 15.58
N ARG A 8 71.56 -31.86 14.46
CA ARG A 8 71.30 -30.45 14.21
C ARG A 8 69.81 -30.24 14.06
N THR A 9 69.22 -29.53 15.02
CA THR A 9 67.84 -29.07 14.96
C THR A 9 67.77 -27.89 13.98
N LEU A 10 67.15 -28.14 12.80
CA LEU A 10 66.86 -27.12 11.83
C LEU A 10 65.51 -26.53 12.22
N THR A 11 65.52 -25.34 12.83
CA THR A 11 64.29 -24.58 13.13
C THR A 11 63.79 -23.91 11.85
N VAL A 12 62.79 -24.49 11.18
CA VAL A 12 62.06 -23.85 10.07
C VAL A 12 61.08 -22.86 10.67
N ILE A 13 61.37 -21.58 10.59
CA ILE A 13 60.39 -20.50 10.88
C ILE A 13 59.48 -20.43 9.67
N ALA A 14 58.29 -21.06 9.77
CA ALA A 14 57.20 -20.86 8.84
C ALA A 14 56.58 -19.50 9.14
N SER A 15 56.94 -18.47 8.40
CA SER A 15 56.24 -17.19 8.39
C SER A 15 54.87 -17.41 7.75
N ALA A 16 53.83 -17.62 8.61
CA ALA A 16 52.46 -17.55 8.17
C ALA A 16 52.15 -16.09 7.82
N ALA A 17 52.31 -15.72 6.56
CA ALA A 17 51.74 -14.50 6.03
C ALA A 17 50.22 -14.67 6.06
N THR A 18 49.58 -14.24 7.15
CA THR A 18 48.13 -14.00 7.19
C THR A 18 47.84 -12.87 6.20
N PHE A 19 47.43 -13.24 4.99
CA PHE A 19 46.70 -12.32 4.14
C PHE A 19 45.38 -12.04 4.88
N ALA A 20 45.35 -10.95 5.66
CA ALA A 20 44.10 -10.31 6.03
C ALA A 20 43.44 -9.90 4.69
N ALA A 21 42.48 -10.65 4.22
CA ALA A 21 41.55 -10.17 3.24
C ALA A 21 40.97 -8.89 3.87
N LEU A 22 41.44 -7.74 3.39
CA LEU A 22 40.76 -6.48 3.68
C LEU A 22 39.35 -6.70 3.17
N ALA A 23 38.42 -6.92 4.11
CA ALA A 23 37.01 -6.85 3.81
C ALA A 23 36.80 -5.42 3.31
N SER A 24 36.84 -5.26 2.03
CA SER A 24 36.60 -4.01 1.36
C SER A 24 35.11 -3.75 1.63
N ALA A 25 34.75 -2.59 2.11
CA ALA A 25 33.38 -2.20 2.40
C ALA A 25 33.12 -0.87 1.70
N ASP A 26 31.92 -0.73 1.18
CA ASP A 26 31.52 0.55 0.59
C ASP A 26 31.56 1.66 1.64
N VAL A 27 31.77 2.88 1.19
CA VAL A 27 31.89 4.06 2.05
C VAL A 27 30.96 5.14 1.54
N VAL A 28 30.19 5.72 2.46
CA VAL A 28 29.35 6.90 2.20
C VAL A 28 29.83 8.05 3.09
N GLU A 29 30.16 9.17 2.47
CA GLU A 29 30.58 10.41 3.13
C GLU A 29 29.47 11.44 3.10
N THR A 30 29.30 12.18 4.18
CA THR A 30 28.21 13.14 4.34
C THR A 30 28.72 14.55 4.59
N LYS A 31 27.87 15.56 4.35
CA LYS A 31 28.20 16.98 4.52
C LYS A 31 28.67 17.37 5.92
N ASN A 32 28.20 16.68 6.96
CA ASN A 32 28.62 16.90 8.35
C ASN A 32 29.93 16.19 8.70
N GLY A 33 30.62 15.57 7.71
CA GLY A 33 31.87 14.87 7.88
C GLY A 33 31.75 13.42 8.41
N ALA A 34 30.51 12.89 8.57
CA ALA A 34 30.37 11.48 8.95
C ALA A 34 30.78 10.57 7.79
N ARG A 35 31.48 9.50 8.13
CA ARG A 35 31.92 8.43 7.22
C ARG A 35 31.25 7.13 7.66
N ILE A 36 30.35 6.62 6.81
CA ILE A 36 29.57 5.43 7.06
C ILE A 36 30.16 4.29 6.24
N VAL A 37 30.60 3.25 6.93
CA VAL A 37 31.16 2.03 6.34
C VAL A 37 30.09 0.96 6.39
N GLY A 38 29.82 0.33 5.23
CA GLY A 38 28.81 -0.69 5.08
C GLY A 38 28.64 -1.06 3.60
N LYS A 39 27.60 -1.76 3.25
CA LYS A 39 27.27 -2.09 1.86
C LYS A 39 26.22 -1.13 1.32
N VAL A 40 26.54 -0.37 0.29
CA VAL A 40 25.56 0.44 -0.43
C VAL A 40 24.64 -0.51 -1.20
N THR A 41 23.42 -0.66 -0.76
CA THR A 41 22.44 -1.61 -1.33
C THR A 41 21.73 -1.02 -2.53
N LYS A 42 21.39 0.27 -2.45
CA LYS A 42 20.78 1.03 -3.56
C LYS A 42 20.81 2.53 -3.30
N ILE A 43 20.66 3.30 -4.36
CA ILE A 43 20.21 4.69 -4.33
C ILE A 43 18.82 4.69 -4.99
N ASP A 44 17.82 5.30 -4.34
CA ASP A 44 16.47 5.31 -4.85
C ASP A 44 15.65 6.37 -4.10
N ASP A 45 14.74 7.06 -4.80
CA ASP A 45 13.85 8.09 -4.24
C ASP A 45 14.58 9.15 -3.36
N GLY A 46 15.73 9.63 -3.86
CA GLY A 46 16.53 10.65 -3.18
C GLY A 46 17.19 10.19 -1.86
N LYS A 47 17.36 8.89 -1.67
CA LYS A 47 18.02 8.28 -0.52
C LYS A 47 19.10 7.30 -0.94
N VAL A 48 20.18 7.27 -0.14
CA VAL A 48 21.24 6.26 -0.21
C VAL A 48 20.99 5.26 0.91
N TYR A 49 20.84 3.98 0.55
CA TYR A 49 20.62 2.89 1.50
C TYR A 49 21.94 2.14 1.73
N VAL A 50 22.29 2.00 3.01
CA VAL A 50 23.55 1.37 3.44
C VAL A 50 23.26 0.32 4.50
N ALA A 51 23.57 -0.93 4.22
CA ALA A 51 23.53 -1.99 5.22
C ALA A 51 24.82 -1.94 6.04
N THR A 52 24.69 -1.78 7.36
CA THR A 52 25.80 -1.70 8.32
C THR A 52 25.69 -2.79 9.36
N ASP A 53 26.85 -3.30 9.83
CA ASP A 53 26.88 -4.35 10.87
C ASP A 53 26.48 -3.84 12.26
N PHE A 54 26.68 -2.53 12.50
CA PHE A 54 26.47 -1.93 13.84
C PHE A 54 25.10 -1.27 14.02
N ALA A 55 24.42 -0.85 12.93
CA ALA A 55 23.17 -0.10 12.98
C ALA A 55 22.06 -0.68 12.05
N GLY A 56 22.34 -1.82 11.39
CA GLY A 56 21.44 -2.38 10.38
C GLY A 56 21.31 -1.48 9.15
N ASP A 57 20.14 -1.42 8.55
CA ASP A 57 19.89 -0.67 7.32
C ASP A 57 19.66 0.82 7.62
N LEU A 58 20.52 1.66 7.06
CA LEU A 58 20.43 3.11 7.14
C LEU A 58 19.90 3.69 5.83
N ALA A 59 19.00 4.66 5.92
CA ALA A 59 18.51 5.46 4.79
C ALA A 59 18.96 6.92 4.96
N ILE A 60 19.91 7.36 4.16
CA ILE A 60 20.54 8.67 4.20
C ILE A 60 19.95 9.54 3.10
N LYS A 61 19.53 10.76 3.39
CA LYS A 61 19.10 11.69 2.33
C LYS A 61 20.27 11.91 1.35
N GLN A 62 20.03 11.67 0.07
CA GLN A 62 21.04 11.82 -0.97
C GLN A 62 21.62 13.25 -1.02
N SER A 63 20.79 14.25 -0.69
CA SER A 63 21.23 15.65 -0.58
C SER A 63 22.26 15.91 0.52
N GLU A 64 22.37 15.01 1.50
CA GLU A 64 23.36 15.11 2.58
C GLU A 64 24.64 14.32 2.27
N VAL A 65 24.68 13.57 1.18
CA VAL A 65 25.84 12.75 0.78
C VAL A 65 26.76 13.57 -0.11
N THR A 66 28.04 13.58 0.22
CA THR A 66 29.11 14.26 -0.52
C THR A 66 29.96 13.28 -1.31
N GLY A 67 30.01 12.02 -0.90
CA GLY A 67 30.84 11.01 -1.54
C GLY A 67 30.32 9.59 -1.35
N ILE A 68 30.52 8.77 -2.39
CA ILE A 68 30.24 7.33 -2.38
C ILE A 68 31.41 6.61 -3.02
N THR A 69 31.89 5.57 -2.36
CA THR A 69 32.87 4.64 -2.91
C THR A 69 32.33 3.23 -2.74
N THR A 70 32.32 2.45 -3.83
CA THR A 70 31.87 1.05 -3.81
C THR A 70 33.00 0.13 -4.22
N ASP A 71 33.09 -1.02 -3.56
CA ASP A 71 34.07 -2.04 -3.87
C ASP A 71 33.76 -2.83 -5.14
N ALA A 72 32.45 -3.13 -5.29
CA ALA A 72 31.92 -3.85 -6.43
C ALA A 72 31.25 -2.91 -7.43
N PRO A 73 31.24 -3.24 -8.72
CA PRO A 73 30.44 -2.53 -9.70
C PRO A 73 28.96 -2.57 -9.33
N VAL A 74 28.31 -1.44 -9.55
CA VAL A 74 26.85 -1.28 -9.44
C VAL A 74 26.31 -0.73 -10.75
N VAL A 75 25.06 -1.04 -11.04
CA VAL A 75 24.37 -0.41 -12.16
C VAL A 75 23.86 0.94 -11.70
N VAL A 76 24.16 1.99 -12.44
CA VAL A 76 23.82 3.38 -12.13
C VAL A 76 22.92 3.92 -13.21
N ARG A 77 21.78 4.48 -12.82
CA ARG A 77 20.93 5.27 -13.71
C ARG A 77 21.00 6.73 -13.31
N LEU A 78 21.33 7.56 -14.26
CA LEU A 78 21.35 9.02 -14.10
C LEU A 78 19.96 9.63 -14.29
N ALA A 79 19.78 10.85 -13.80
CA ALA A 79 18.55 11.62 -13.98
C ALA A 79 18.18 11.86 -15.46
N THR A 80 19.18 11.85 -16.35
CA THR A 80 19.01 11.92 -17.82
C THR A 80 18.45 10.64 -18.44
N GLY A 81 18.38 9.54 -17.68
CA GLY A 81 17.97 8.21 -18.15
C GLY A 81 19.15 7.31 -18.61
N THR A 82 20.35 7.84 -18.72
CA THR A 82 21.55 7.05 -19.06
C THR A 82 21.79 6.00 -17.97
N THR A 83 22.01 4.75 -18.39
CA THR A 83 22.34 3.64 -17.50
C THR A 83 23.71 3.11 -17.85
N LEU A 84 24.56 2.90 -16.85
CA LEU A 84 25.90 2.33 -17.00
C LEU A 84 26.27 1.52 -15.77
N GLU A 85 27.17 0.59 -15.92
CA GLU A 85 27.68 -0.25 -14.85
C GLU A 85 29.12 0.09 -14.53
N GLY A 86 29.47 0.23 -13.24
CA GLY A 86 30.82 0.52 -12.80
C GLY A 86 30.92 0.66 -11.29
N ALA A 87 32.15 0.63 -10.81
CA ALA A 87 32.47 0.97 -9.42
C ALA A 87 32.37 2.49 -9.24
N LEU A 88 31.79 2.90 -8.11
CA LEU A 88 31.70 4.30 -7.73
C LEU A 88 32.93 4.74 -6.95
N SER A 89 33.43 5.92 -7.23
CA SER A 89 34.44 6.59 -6.41
C SER A 89 34.23 8.09 -6.45
N THR A 90 34.44 8.77 -5.32
CA THR A 90 34.33 10.23 -5.25
C THR A 90 35.74 10.84 -5.20
N ASP A 91 35.99 11.82 -6.07
CA ASP A 91 37.21 12.57 -6.13
C ASP A 91 36.92 14.05 -6.38
N GLY A 92 37.39 14.93 -5.48
CA GLY A 92 37.18 16.38 -5.60
C GLY A 92 35.71 16.84 -5.58
N GLY A 93 34.78 16.00 -5.04
CA GLY A 93 33.35 16.28 -5.03
C GLY A 93 32.58 15.80 -6.26
N ASP A 94 33.27 15.21 -7.23
CA ASP A 94 32.67 14.56 -8.38
C ASP A 94 32.61 13.04 -8.18
N LEU A 95 31.48 12.43 -8.52
CA LEU A 95 31.27 11.00 -8.52
C LEU A 95 31.76 10.41 -9.84
N LYS A 96 32.78 9.59 -9.78
CA LYS A 96 33.31 8.83 -10.92
C LYS A 96 32.69 7.44 -10.95
N ILE A 97 32.20 7.05 -12.11
CA ILE A 97 31.65 5.70 -12.38
C ILE A 97 32.59 5.05 -13.36
N SER A 98 33.31 4.02 -12.92
CA SER A 98 34.38 3.33 -13.72
C SER A 98 33.93 1.92 -14.03
N GLY A 99 33.62 1.65 -15.29
CA GLY A 99 33.19 0.36 -15.81
C GLY A 99 34.02 -0.12 -16.98
N ALA A 100 33.67 -1.30 -17.52
CA ALA A 100 34.35 -1.90 -18.67
C ALA A 100 34.24 -1.02 -19.94
N ASP A 101 33.13 -0.29 -20.09
CA ASP A 101 32.86 0.53 -21.27
C ASP A 101 33.44 1.96 -21.17
N GLY A 102 34.14 2.26 -20.08
CA GLY A 102 34.73 3.58 -19.85
C GLY A 102 34.47 4.18 -18.49
N GLN A 103 34.80 5.47 -18.39
CA GLN A 103 34.59 6.25 -17.16
C GLN A 103 33.67 7.46 -17.41
N LEU A 104 32.74 7.67 -16.51
CA LEU A 104 31.88 8.86 -16.49
C LEU A 104 32.07 9.62 -15.18
N SER A 105 32.17 10.96 -15.25
CA SER A 105 32.17 11.84 -14.08
C SER A 105 30.83 12.58 -13.99
N THR A 106 30.26 12.60 -12.81
CA THR A 106 28.97 13.26 -12.50
C THR A 106 28.96 13.70 -11.04
N LYS A 107 27.78 14.04 -10.51
CA LYS A 107 27.60 14.32 -9.07
C LYS A 107 26.63 13.34 -8.46
N VAL A 108 26.71 13.16 -7.13
CA VAL A 108 25.83 12.25 -6.39
C VAL A 108 24.36 12.62 -6.61
N ASP A 109 24.03 13.92 -6.65
CA ASP A 109 22.66 14.42 -6.86
C ASP A 109 22.08 14.15 -8.26
N LYS A 110 22.93 13.79 -9.24
CA LYS A 110 22.53 13.41 -10.61
C LYS A 110 22.27 11.91 -10.77
N VAL A 111 22.55 11.11 -9.76
CA VAL A 111 22.22 9.69 -9.74
C VAL A 111 20.74 9.55 -9.37
N ALA A 112 19.94 8.98 -10.27
CA ALA A 112 18.52 8.73 -10.03
C ALA A 112 18.30 7.42 -9.27
N ALA A 113 19.10 6.38 -9.60
CA ALA A 113 19.06 5.08 -8.91
C ALA A 113 20.37 4.29 -9.09
N THR A 114 20.62 3.39 -8.14
CA THR A 114 21.64 2.33 -8.31
C THR A 114 21.07 0.99 -7.84
N TRP A 115 21.56 -0.11 -8.43
CA TRP A 115 21.24 -1.47 -8.00
C TRP A 115 22.42 -2.41 -8.30
N ALA A 116 22.41 -3.58 -7.71
CA ALA A 116 23.47 -4.58 -7.89
C ALA A 116 23.50 -5.11 -9.34
N HIS A 117 24.68 -5.55 -9.79
CA HIS A 117 24.83 -6.25 -11.06
C HIS A 117 23.85 -7.43 -11.16
N GLY A 118 23.20 -7.57 -12.31
CA GLY A 118 22.17 -8.60 -12.53
C GLY A 118 20.83 -8.36 -11.80
N GLY A 119 20.72 -7.29 -11.00
CA GLY A 119 19.46 -6.87 -10.39
C GLY A 119 18.53 -6.14 -11.36
N VAL A 120 17.34 -5.82 -10.88
CA VAL A 120 16.31 -5.12 -11.67
C VAL A 120 16.31 -3.63 -11.31
N ASP A 121 16.13 -2.76 -12.32
CA ASP A 121 15.96 -1.31 -12.10
C ASP A 121 14.80 -1.06 -11.10
N PRO A 122 15.03 -0.29 -10.02
CA PRO A 122 13.97 0.03 -9.04
C PRO A 122 12.68 0.57 -9.65
N ARG A 123 12.72 1.27 -10.78
CA ARG A 123 11.51 1.70 -11.50
C ARG A 123 10.67 0.54 -12.00
N ILE A 124 11.32 -0.53 -12.49
CA ILE A 124 10.61 -1.72 -12.97
C ILE A 124 9.97 -2.42 -11.77
N VAL A 125 10.74 -2.58 -10.67
CA VAL A 125 10.22 -3.16 -9.42
C VAL A 125 9.05 -2.35 -8.86
N ALA A 126 9.13 -1.01 -8.94
CA ALA A 126 8.04 -0.13 -8.49
C ALA A 126 6.77 -0.24 -9.35
N LEU A 127 6.90 -0.69 -10.61
CA LEU A 127 5.78 -0.96 -11.51
C LEU A 127 5.21 -2.37 -11.37
N GLU A 128 5.88 -3.25 -10.62
CA GLU A 128 5.36 -4.60 -10.39
C GLU A 128 4.05 -4.56 -9.60
N ARG A 129 3.15 -5.45 -9.94
CA ARG A 129 1.88 -5.61 -9.24
C ARG A 129 2.11 -6.33 -7.92
N HIS A 130 1.69 -5.70 -6.83
CA HIS A 130 1.79 -6.29 -5.49
C HIS A 130 0.41 -6.52 -4.88
N TRP A 131 0.19 -7.74 -4.38
CA TRP A 131 -0.97 -8.04 -3.57
C TRP A 131 -0.79 -7.51 -2.15
N SER A 132 -1.85 -6.93 -1.63
CA SER A 132 -2.01 -6.65 -0.20
C SER A 132 -3.38 -7.12 0.26
N TYR A 133 -3.44 -7.62 1.47
CA TYR A 133 -4.64 -8.22 2.04
C TYR A 133 -4.99 -7.51 3.34
N GLU A 134 -6.29 -7.37 3.57
CA GLU A 134 -6.85 -6.81 4.80
C GLU A 134 -7.94 -7.76 5.29
N ALA A 135 -7.88 -8.15 6.56
CA ALA A 135 -8.98 -8.77 7.27
C ALA A 135 -9.40 -7.88 8.42
N SER A 136 -10.69 -7.75 8.65
CA SER A 136 -11.24 -6.93 9.73
C SER A 136 -12.33 -7.67 10.49
N VAL A 137 -12.41 -7.44 11.79
CA VAL A 137 -13.46 -7.95 12.65
C VAL A 137 -13.89 -6.88 13.64
N ASP A 138 -15.18 -6.83 13.87
CA ASP A 138 -15.85 -5.97 14.85
C ASP A 138 -16.83 -6.83 15.62
N ILE A 139 -16.78 -6.77 16.95
CA ILE A 139 -17.69 -7.50 17.85
C ILE A 139 -18.24 -6.51 18.84
N VAL A 140 -19.56 -6.37 18.85
CA VAL A 140 -20.28 -5.51 19.79
C VAL A 140 -21.17 -6.38 20.67
N GLY A 141 -21.03 -6.23 21.98
CA GLY A 141 -21.87 -6.89 22.98
C GLY A 141 -22.45 -5.90 23.97
N LYS A 142 -23.71 -6.06 24.33
CA LYS A 142 -24.39 -5.30 25.38
C LYS A 142 -25.36 -6.22 26.14
N THR A 143 -25.39 -6.11 27.45
CA THR A 143 -26.30 -6.84 28.33
C THR A 143 -26.95 -5.88 29.34
N GLY A 144 -28.13 -6.22 29.88
CA GLY A 144 -28.83 -5.43 30.86
C GLY A 144 -30.23 -4.99 30.37
N ASN A 145 -30.53 -3.70 30.41
CA ASN A 145 -31.88 -3.19 29.99
C ASN A 145 -32.14 -3.43 28.48
N SER A 146 -31.08 -3.71 27.69
CA SER A 146 -31.17 -4.13 26.31
C SER A 146 -30.05 -5.15 26.05
N GLU A 147 -30.34 -6.20 25.33
CA GLU A 147 -29.38 -7.21 24.90
C GLU A 147 -29.02 -6.97 23.45
N GLN A 148 -27.72 -6.88 23.15
CA GLN A 148 -27.20 -6.75 21.77
C GLN A 148 -26.00 -7.63 21.59
N LEU A 149 -25.96 -8.34 20.47
CA LEU A 149 -24.78 -9.05 19.97
C LEU A 149 -24.65 -8.75 18.48
N GLY A 150 -23.55 -8.17 18.09
CA GLY A 150 -23.23 -7.85 16.70
C GLY A 150 -21.85 -8.33 16.34
N THR A 151 -21.69 -8.80 15.12
CA THR A 151 -20.41 -9.17 14.54
C THR A 151 -20.36 -8.70 13.09
N THR A 152 -19.31 -7.96 12.75
CA THR A 152 -18.98 -7.62 11.37
C THR A 152 -17.64 -8.23 11.03
N ALA A 153 -17.56 -8.96 9.93
CA ALA A 153 -16.32 -9.50 9.38
C ALA A 153 -16.13 -8.98 7.96
N GLY A 154 -14.91 -8.60 7.62
CA GLY A 154 -14.57 -8.10 6.29
C GLY A 154 -13.24 -8.63 5.81
N PHE A 155 -13.12 -8.80 4.49
CA PHE A 155 -11.88 -9.15 3.81
C PHE A 155 -11.73 -8.31 2.57
N ARG A 156 -10.48 -7.93 2.26
CA ARG A 156 -10.12 -7.17 1.06
C ARG A 156 -8.80 -7.68 0.53
N ALA A 157 -8.74 -7.90 -0.78
CA ALA A 157 -7.51 -8.17 -1.51
C ALA A 157 -7.32 -7.07 -2.54
N THR A 158 -6.16 -6.42 -2.53
CA THR A 158 -5.82 -5.32 -3.44
C THR A 158 -4.56 -5.67 -4.20
N LEU A 159 -4.65 -5.68 -5.52
CA LEU A 159 -3.53 -5.75 -6.46
C LEU A 159 -3.29 -4.35 -7.01
N LYS A 160 -2.11 -3.80 -6.76
CA LYS A 160 -1.84 -2.39 -7.05
C LYS A 160 -0.49 -2.20 -7.73
N THR A 161 -0.47 -1.26 -8.70
CA THR A 161 0.73 -0.57 -9.21
C THR A 161 0.60 0.94 -8.94
N PRO A 162 1.59 1.78 -9.30
CA PRO A 162 1.41 3.23 -9.30
C PRO A 162 0.31 3.74 -10.23
N GLU A 163 -0.05 2.97 -11.25
CA GLU A 163 -1.00 3.35 -12.31
C GLU A 163 -2.36 2.72 -12.16
N ASP A 164 -2.44 1.45 -11.73
CA ASP A 164 -3.70 0.73 -11.62
C ASP A 164 -3.95 0.13 -10.23
N THR A 165 -5.23 -0.10 -9.92
CA THR A 165 -5.67 -0.76 -8.69
C THR A 165 -6.83 -1.69 -9.01
N LEU A 166 -6.67 -2.97 -8.69
CA LEU A 166 -7.74 -3.96 -8.70
C LEU A 166 -8.02 -4.38 -7.26
N GLN A 167 -9.26 -4.27 -6.84
CA GLN A 167 -9.67 -4.57 -5.47
C GLN A 167 -10.84 -5.54 -5.47
N PHE A 168 -10.72 -6.61 -4.70
CA PHE A 168 -11.82 -7.49 -4.31
C PHE A 168 -12.13 -7.28 -2.85
N TYR A 169 -13.40 -7.26 -2.49
CA TYR A 169 -13.81 -7.12 -1.11
C TYR A 169 -15.06 -7.92 -0.80
N THR A 170 -15.19 -8.31 0.46
CA THR A 170 -16.40 -8.91 1.00
C THR A 170 -16.60 -8.46 2.44
N ALA A 171 -17.84 -8.35 2.85
CA ALA A 171 -18.20 -8.07 4.24
C ALA A 171 -19.52 -8.77 4.60
N TYR A 172 -19.58 -9.25 5.82
CA TYR A 172 -20.79 -9.79 6.43
C TYR A 172 -21.03 -9.09 7.76
N ASP A 173 -22.23 -8.57 7.92
CA ASP A 173 -22.66 -7.92 9.15
C ASP A 173 -23.92 -8.61 9.68
N ARG A 174 -23.86 -9.03 10.93
CA ARG A 174 -25.01 -9.62 11.64
C ARG A 174 -25.14 -9.03 13.02
N GLN A 175 -26.32 -8.48 13.29
CA GLN A 175 -26.65 -7.92 14.59
C GLN A 175 -28.01 -8.45 15.07
N VAL A 176 -28.08 -8.74 16.37
CA VAL A 176 -29.32 -9.10 17.06
C VAL A 176 -29.48 -8.16 18.23
N THR A 177 -30.64 -7.50 18.33
CA THR A 177 -30.97 -6.58 19.41
C THR A 177 -32.31 -7.03 20.03
N ASN A 178 -32.29 -7.35 21.33
CA ASN A 178 -33.47 -7.86 22.06
C ASN A 178 -34.15 -9.06 21.35
N GLY A 179 -33.33 -10.01 20.83
CA GLY A 179 -33.80 -11.19 20.13
C GLY A 179 -34.25 -10.98 18.68
N THR A 180 -34.30 -9.74 18.21
CA THR A 180 -34.67 -9.40 16.83
C THR A 180 -33.45 -9.04 16.02
N LYS A 181 -33.36 -9.51 14.77
CA LYS A 181 -32.26 -9.15 13.87
C LYS A 181 -32.36 -7.66 13.51
N SER A 182 -31.32 -6.90 13.84
CA SER A 182 -31.20 -5.48 13.51
C SER A 182 -30.21 -5.24 12.34
N SER A 183 -29.37 -6.25 11.99
CA SER A 183 -28.61 -6.34 10.75
C SER A 183 -28.43 -7.80 10.35
N ASP A 184 -28.54 -8.12 9.07
CA ASP A 184 -28.21 -9.42 8.46
C ASP A 184 -27.92 -9.19 6.98
N GLN A 185 -26.73 -8.66 6.68
CA GLN A 185 -26.35 -8.23 5.34
C GLN A 185 -24.99 -8.79 4.94
N PHE A 186 -24.88 -9.08 3.66
CA PHE A 186 -23.64 -9.52 3.02
C PHE A 186 -23.40 -8.71 1.77
N LYS A 187 -22.14 -8.40 1.49
CA LYS A 187 -21.72 -7.82 0.23
C LYS A 187 -20.38 -8.41 -0.24
N ALA A 188 -20.24 -8.51 -1.52
CA ALA A 188 -18.97 -8.80 -2.19
C ALA A 188 -18.88 -7.94 -3.44
N GLY A 189 -17.68 -7.48 -3.76
CA GLY A 189 -17.51 -6.62 -4.93
C GLY A 189 -16.11 -6.65 -5.49
N VAL A 190 -16.01 -6.09 -6.68
CA VAL A 190 -14.77 -5.81 -7.40
C VAL A 190 -14.77 -4.33 -7.81
N ASP A 191 -13.63 -3.68 -7.67
CA ASP A 191 -13.39 -2.30 -8.14
C ASP A 191 -12.05 -2.27 -8.86
N TYR A 192 -12.04 -1.82 -10.10
CA TYR A 192 -10.85 -1.60 -10.90
C TYR A 192 -10.76 -0.13 -11.30
N GLN A 193 -9.57 0.42 -11.15
CA GLN A 193 -9.25 1.78 -11.62
C GLN A 193 -7.89 1.78 -12.29
N ASP A 194 -7.78 2.49 -13.41
CA ASP A 194 -6.54 2.69 -14.16
C ASP A 194 -6.34 4.18 -14.47
N ASN A 195 -5.19 4.72 -14.08
CA ASN A 195 -4.78 6.11 -14.31
C ASN A 195 -4.06 6.21 -15.66
N PHE A 196 -4.79 6.54 -16.72
CA PHE A 196 -4.27 6.57 -18.09
C PHE A 196 -3.60 7.90 -18.48
N ALA A 197 -3.85 8.99 -17.76
CA ALA A 197 -3.28 10.31 -18.07
C ALA A 197 -3.14 11.19 -16.82
N GLY A 198 -2.00 11.13 -16.16
CA GLY A 198 -1.66 11.99 -15.03
C GLY A 198 -2.62 11.86 -13.85
N LYS A 199 -3.64 12.74 -13.79
CA LYS A 199 -4.69 12.74 -12.77
C LYS A 199 -6.01 12.13 -13.23
N LEU A 200 -6.11 11.75 -14.52
CA LEU A 200 -7.30 11.12 -15.08
C LEU A 200 -7.24 9.61 -14.98
N SER A 201 -8.34 9.01 -14.62
CA SER A 201 -8.53 7.55 -14.55
C SER A 201 -9.85 7.14 -15.19
N TRP A 202 -9.98 5.86 -15.56
CA TRP A 202 -11.27 5.23 -15.75
C TRP A 202 -11.46 4.16 -14.66
N TYR A 203 -12.71 3.82 -14.38
CA TYR A 203 -13.02 2.77 -13.40
C TYR A 203 -14.19 1.92 -13.89
N ALA A 204 -14.21 0.69 -13.36
CA ALA A 204 -15.35 -0.20 -13.41
C ALA A 204 -15.49 -0.89 -12.06
N ARG A 205 -16.72 -0.96 -11.52
CA ARG A 205 -17.02 -1.64 -10.27
C ARG A 205 -18.30 -2.45 -10.37
N ASP A 206 -18.34 -3.50 -9.59
CA ASP A 206 -19.53 -4.31 -9.40
C ASP A 206 -19.63 -4.77 -7.95
N GLU A 207 -20.80 -4.64 -7.35
CA GLU A 207 -21.09 -5.08 -6.00
C GLU A 207 -22.39 -5.89 -5.99
N VAL A 208 -22.34 -7.06 -5.39
CA VAL A 208 -23.49 -7.93 -5.16
C VAL A 208 -23.67 -8.20 -3.67
N GLY A 209 -24.89 -8.44 -3.24
CA GLY A 209 -25.15 -8.78 -1.86
C GLY A 209 -26.61 -9.03 -1.56
N PHE A 210 -26.90 -9.13 -0.26
CA PHE A 210 -28.26 -9.18 0.28
C PHE A 210 -28.37 -8.35 1.57
N ASP A 211 -29.57 -7.92 1.89
CA ASP A 211 -29.92 -7.29 3.17
C ASP A 211 -31.29 -7.81 3.62
N ARG A 212 -31.27 -8.81 4.48
CA ARG A 212 -32.50 -9.50 4.92
C ARG A 212 -33.36 -8.65 5.85
N VAL A 213 -32.82 -7.64 6.50
CA VAL A 213 -33.59 -6.71 7.33
C VAL A 213 -34.36 -5.74 6.45
N LYS A 214 -33.81 -5.39 5.29
CA LYS A 214 -34.46 -4.55 4.26
C LYS A 214 -35.31 -5.37 3.26
N ASP A 215 -35.48 -6.68 3.50
CA ASP A 215 -36.20 -7.59 2.60
C ASP A 215 -35.59 -7.69 1.19
N ILE A 216 -34.27 -7.46 1.08
CA ILE A 216 -33.53 -7.56 -0.16
C ILE A 216 -32.81 -8.91 -0.20
N ASP A 217 -33.34 -9.85 -1.01
CA ASP A 217 -32.73 -11.17 -1.20
C ASP A 217 -31.46 -11.13 -2.04
N LEU A 218 -31.44 -10.23 -3.03
CA LEU A 218 -30.30 -10.01 -3.88
C LEU A 218 -30.29 -8.57 -4.37
N TYR A 219 -29.16 -7.90 -4.25
CA TYR A 219 -28.89 -6.69 -5.01
C TYR A 219 -27.63 -6.80 -5.84
N ASN A 220 -27.58 -6.05 -6.94
CA ASN A 220 -26.40 -5.82 -7.75
C ASN A 220 -26.31 -4.32 -8.08
N THR A 221 -25.11 -3.77 -7.97
CA THR A 221 -24.80 -2.41 -8.42
C THR A 221 -23.52 -2.44 -9.25
N ALA A 222 -23.67 -2.33 -10.57
CA ALA A 222 -22.55 -2.17 -11.49
C ALA A 222 -22.39 -0.71 -11.89
N ALA A 223 -21.17 -0.23 -12.04
CA ALA A 223 -20.90 1.12 -12.53
C ALA A 223 -19.58 1.19 -13.29
N ALA A 224 -19.50 2.12 -14.24
CA ALA A 224 -18.27 2.43 -14.97
C ALA A 224 -18.25 3.92 -15.35
N GLY A 225 -17.05 4.50 -15.40
CA GLY A 225 -16.91 5.93 -15.69
C GLY A 225 -15.48 6.41 -15.60
N PHE A 226 -15.35 7.69 -15.30
CA PHE A 226 -14.05 8.36 -15.19
C PHE A 226 -13.84 8.89 -13.79
N GLY A 227 -12.56 8.96 -13.40
CA GLY A 227 -12.10 9.54 -12.15
C GLY A 227 -11.11 10.67 -12.39
N TYR A 228 -11.01 11.55 -11.40
CA TYR A 228 -10.04 12.63 -11.38
C TYR A 228 -9.44 12.79 -9.98
N ASP A 229 -8.11 12.76 -9.91
CA ASP A 229 -7.36 13.03 -8.69
C ASP A 229 -7.23 14.54 -8.47
N PHE A 230 -8.10 15.14 -7.64
CA PHE A 230 -7.99 16.54 -7.25
C PHE A 230 -6.70 16.79 -6.47
N ILE A 231 -6.38 15.87 -5.57
CA ILE A 231 -5.12 15.82 -4.81
C ILE A 231 -4.47 14.46 -5.08
N LYS A 232 -3.20 14.47 -5.50
CA LYS A 232 -2.40 13.28 -5.77
C LYS A 232 -1.01 13.45 -5.17
N GLU A 233 -0.93 13.31 -3.86
CA GLU A 233 0.30 13.40 -3.09
C GLU A 233 0.56 12.06 -2.38
N PRO A 234 1.81 11.71 -2.03
CA PRO A 234 2.12 10.41 -1.42
C PRO A 234 1.35 10.09 -0.14
N LYS A 235 0.93 11.12 0.61
CA LYS A 235 0.21 10.99 1.88
C LYS A 235 -1.18 11.63 1.88
N HIS A 236 -1.60 12.21 0.77
CA HIS A 236 -2.88 12.90 0.67
C HIS A 236 -3.46 12.69 -0.73
N VAL A 237 -4.56 11.95 -0.79
CA VAL A 237 -5.25 11.63 -2.04
C VAL A 237 -6.70 12.04 -1.92
N LEU A 238 -7.22 12.76 -2.92
CA LEU A 238 -8.62 13.06 -3.08
C LEU A 238 -9.02 12.76 -4.51
N THR A 239 -9.80 11.71 -4.70
CA THR A 239 -10.28 11.26 -6.01
C THR A 239 -11.78 11.40 -6.10
N GLY A 240 -12.28 12.09 -7.12
CA GLY A 240 -13.69 12.09 -7.51
C GLY A 240 -13.92 11.15 -8.69
N ARG A 241 -15.09 10.50 -8.72
CA ARG A 241 -15.54 9.61 -9.80
C ARG A 241 -16.92 10.02 -10.29
N ALA A 242 -17.15 9.90 -11.61
CA ALA A 242 -18.45 10.10 -12.21
C ALA A 242 -18.65 9.11 -13.37
N GLY A 243 -19.81 8.48 -13.45
CA GLY A 243 -20.08 7.46 -14.45
C GLY A 243 -21.54 7.08 -14.57
N LEU A 244 -21.75 5.99 -15.28
CA LEU A 244 -23.05 5.36 -15.40
C LEU A 244 -23.17 4.17 -14.45
N SER A 245 -24.36 3.93 -13.95
CA SER A 245 -24.66 2.79 -13.07
C SER A 245 -25.88 2.00 -13.55
N PHE A 246 -25.88 0.74 -13.16
CA PHE A 246 -27.04 -0.15 -13.20
C PHE A 246 -27.26 -0.70 -11.81
N ARG A 247 -28.52 -0.59 -11.31
CA ARG A 247 -28.95 -1.15 -10.02
C ARG A 247 -30.04 -2.18 -10.26
N TYR A 248 -29.91 -3.31 -9.59
CA TYR A 248 -30.91 -4.36 -9.50
C TYR A 248 -31.13 -4.71 -8.03
N GLU A 249 -32.39 -4.82 -7.61
CA GLU A 249 -32.77 -5.28 -6.26
C GLU A 249 -33.97 -6.24 -6.41
N ALA A 250 -33.80 -7.47 -5.94
CA ALA A 250 -34.86 -8.45 -5.82
C ALA A 250 -35.32 -8.54 -4.36
N TYR A 251 -36.62 -8.43 -4.17
CA TYR A 251 -37.21 -8.43 -2.83
C TYR A 251 -37.80 -9.81 -2.50
N GLY A 252 -37.66 -10.23 -1.24
CA GLY A 252 -38.22 -11.49 -0.74
C GLY A 252 -39.74 -11.48 -0.63
N ASN A 253 -40.35 -10.29 -0.39
CA ASN A 253 -41.78 -10.13 -0.33
C ASN A 253 -42.36 -9.96 -1.74
N PRO A 254 -43.24 -10.87 -2.21
CA PRO A 254 -43.87 -10.78 -3.55
C PRO A 254 -44.70 -9.51 -3.77
N ALA A 255 -45.08 -8.79 -2.72
CA ALA A 255 -45.77 -7.52 -2.84
C ALA A 255 -44.85 -6.35 -3.25
N HIS A 256 -43.53 -6.54 -3.18
CA HIS A 256 -42.55 -5.57 -3.64
C HIS A 256 -42.15 -5.88 -5.07
N THR A 257 -42.13 -4.86 -5.91
CA THR A 257 -41.64 -5.01 -7.28
C THR A 257 -40.14 -4.86 -7.31
N ASP A 258 -39.45 -5.78 -7.95
CA ASP A 258 -38.01 -5.70 -8.17
C ASP A 258 -37.61 -4.38 -8.81
N LEU A 259 -36.51 -3.81 -8.32
CA LEU A 259 -35.95 -2.59 -8.89
C LEU A 259 -34.97 -2.95 -10.02
N LYS A 260 -35.16 -2.33 -11.18
CA LYS A 260 -34.19 -2.33 -12.30
C LYS A 260 -34.02 -0.88 -12.73
N SER A 261 -32.83 -0.34 -12.53
CA SER A 261 -32.63 1.10 -12.73
C SER A 261 -31.27 1.36 -13.35
N MET A 262 -31.26 2.12 -14.44
CA MET A 262 -30.08 2.80 -14.95
C MET A 262 -29.96 4.17 -14.29
N GLY A 263 -28.73 4.65 -14.07
CA GLY A 263 -28.52 5.92 -13.38
C GLY A 263 -27.10 6.45 -13.54
N LEU A 264 -26.79 7.41 -12.68
CA LEU A 264 -25.44 7.94 -12.55
C LEU A 264 -24.74 7.28 -11.36
N ASP A 265 -23.43 7.28 -11.37
CA ASP A 265 -22.57 6.92 -10.26
C ASP A 265 -21.63 8.08 -9.96
N PHE A 266 -21.71 8.61 -8.74
CA PHE A 266 -20.77 9.59 -8.24
C PHE A 266 -20.07 9.03 -7.03
N GLY A 267 -18.75 9.16 -6.98
CA GLY A 267 -17.92 8.71 -5.87
C GLY A 267 -16.94 9.78 -5.45
N LEU A 268 -16.64 9.82 -4.16
CA LEU A 268 -15.53 10.61 -3.60
C LEU A 268 -14.75 9.71 -2.64
N ASN A 269 -13.45 9.60 -2.87
CA ASN A 269 -12.52 8.92 -1.97
C ASN A 269 -11.45 9.91 -1.52
N HIS A 270 -11.33 10.08 -0.21
CA HIS A 270 -10.34 10.95 0.42
C HIS A 270 -9.53 10.13 1.40
N GLU A 271 -8.22 10.12 1.24
CA GLU A 271 -7.26 9.46 2.13
C GLU A 271 -6.18 10.46 2.54
N TRP A 272 -5.97 10.60 3.83
CA TRP A 272 -4.95 11.49 4.37
C TRP A 272 -4.17 10.80 5.48
N GLU A 273 -2.85 10.63 5.26
CA GLU A 273 -1.91 10.08 6.22
C GLU A 273 -1.18 11.21 6.94
N PHE A 274 -1.24 11.22 8.25
CA PHE A 274 -0.53 12.18 9.10
C PHE A 274 0.16 11.45 10.26
N GLY A 275 1.48 11.66 10.36
CA GLY A 275 2.30 10.86 11.26
C GLY A 275 2.24 9.38 10.90
N THR A 276 1.75 8.58 11.83
CA THR A 276 1.54 7.13 11.64
C THR A 276 0.06 6.76 11.44
N SER A 277 -0.83 7.74 11.49
CA SER A 277 -2.28 7.56 11.45
C SER A 277 -2.85 7.94 10.08
N LYS A 278 -4.08 7.51 9.82
CA LYS A 278 -4.76 7.76 8.55
C LYS A 278 -6.24 8.11 8.79
N ILE A 279 -6.73 9.10 8.06
CA ILE A 279 -8.17 9.37 7.90
C ILE A 279 -8.59 8.93 6.50
N VAL A 280 -9.74 8.26 6.43
CA VAL A 280 -10.36 7.88 5.15
C VAL A 280 -11.81 8.32 5.17
N ASN A 281 -12.25 8.95 4.07
CA ASN A 281 -13.65 9.28 3.84
C ASN A 281 -14.04 8.75 2.46
N ARG A 282 -15.14 8.01 2.39
CA ARG A 282 -15.71 7.46 1.17
C ARG A 282 -17.16 7.87 1.07
N LEU A 283 -17.54 8.40 -0.09
CA LEU A 283 -18.94 8.73 -0.39
C LEU A 283 -19.30 8.11 -1.74
N SER A 284 -20.53 7.66 -1.84
CA SER A 284 -21.11 7.22 -3.12
C SER A 284 -22.55 7.75 -3.20
N TYR A 285 -22.93 8.26 -4.36
CA TYR A 285 -24.27 8.76 -4.66
C TYR A 285 -24.71 8.20 -6.00
N VAL A 286 -25.79 7.42 -6.01
CA VAL A 286 -26.27 6.66 -7.16
C VAL A 286 -27.74 6.98 -7.43
N PRO A 287 -28.05 8.08 -8.18
CA PRO A 287 -29.41 8.43 -8.57
C PRO A 287 -29.86 7.65 -9.81
N SER A 288 -31.18 7.38 -9.89
CA SER A 288 -31.83 6.72 -11.00
C SER A 288 -32.23 7.71 -12.11
N PHE A 289 -32.08 7.33 -13.39
CA PHE A 289 -32.58 8.11 -14.51
C PHE A 289 -34.09 8.13 -14.62
N GLN A 290 -34.77 7.05 -14.19
CA GLN A 290 -36.23 6.99 -14.21
C GLN A 290 -36.86 7.97 -13.23
N ASP A 291 -36.14 8.24 -12.12
CA ASP A 291 -36.57 9.15 -11.09
C ASP A 291 -35.36 9.59 -10.27
N PHE A 292 -34.87 10.78 -10.49
CA PHE A 292 -33.73 11.32 -9.72
C PHE A 292 -33.99 11.47 -8.23
N GLY A 293 -35.26 11.42 -7.81
CA GLY A 293 -35.66 11.32 -6.40
C GLY A 293 -35.44 9.91 -5.82
N ASN A 294 -35.20 8.89 -6.67
CA ASN A 294 -34.80 7.55 -6.23
C ASN A 294 -33.30 7.40 -6.32
N TYR A 295 -32.62 7.49 -5.17
CA TYR A 295 -31.17 7.39 -5.07
C TYR A 295 -30.75 6.64 -3.82
N ARG A 296 -29.55 6.07 -3.89
CA ARG A 296 -28.83 5.55 -2.74
C ARG A 296 -27.61 6.44 -2.48
N PHE A 297 -27.38 6.76 -1.22
CA PHE A 297 -26.20 7.48 -0.76
C PHE A 297 -25.52 6.65 0.32
N THR A 298 -24.23 6.40 0.17
CA THR A 298 -23.41 5.73 1.18
C THR A 298 -22.24 6.60 1.59
N HIS A 299 -21.93 6.57 2.87
CA HIS A 299 -20.80 7.28 3.44
C HIS A 299 -20.10 6.38 4.45
N GLU A 300 -18.79 6.36 4.42
CA GLU A 300 -17.94 5.76 5.44
C GLU A 300 -16.79 6.71 5.75
N SER A 301 -16.64 7.08 7.02
CA SER A 301 -15.49 7.85 7.51
C SER A 301 -14.87 7.14 8.68
N PHE A 302 -13.54 7.01 8.66
CA PHE A 302 -12.83 6.41 9.78
C PHE A 302 -11.43 6.99 9.98
N TYR A 303 -10.99 6.86 11.23
CA TYR A 303 -9.65 7.09 11.70
C TYR A 303 -8.96 5.76 11.97
N GLU A 304 -7.75 5.58 11.46
CA GLU A 304 -6.96 4.36 11.59
C GLU A 304 -5.64 4.65 12.29
N ILE A 305 -5.33 3.85 13.32
CA ILE A 305 -4.13 3.95 14.14
C ILE A 305 -3.39 2.62 14.09
N PRO A 306 -2.08 2.59 13.78
CA PRO A 306 -1.29 1.36 13.89
C PRO A 306 -1.12 0.97 15.36
N MET A 307 -1.06 -0.33 15.62
CA MET A 307 -0.74 -0.90 16.93
C MET A 307 0.78 -1.12 17.06
N ALA A 308 1.23 -1.69 18.18
CA ALA A 308 2.64 -1.99 18.43
C ALA A 308 3.25 -2.89 17.33
N ASN A 309 2.49 -3.86 16.81
CA ASN A 309 2.81 -4.55 15.57
C ASN A 309 2.09 -3.83 14.42
N PRO A 310 2.81 -3.26 13.43
CA PRO A 310 2.22 -2.45 12.36
C PRO A 310 1.31 -3.22 11.40
N ALA A 311 1.32 -4.56 11.42
CA ALA A 311 0.35 -5.38 10.70
C ALA A 311 -1.06 -5.24 11.29
N TRP A 312 -1.17 -4.90 12.58
CA TRP A 312 -2.42 -4.69 13.27
C TRP A 312 -2.75 -3.21 13.40
N LYS A 313 -3.99 -2.85 13.13
CA LYS A 313 -4.49 -1.48 13.22
C LYS A 313 -5.83 -1.46 13.93
N LEU A 314 -6.09 -0.38 14.64
CA LEU A 314 -7.39 -0.06 15.19
C LEU A 314 -8.05 0.98 14.29
N ARG A 315 -9.27 0.69 13.83
CA ARG A 315 -10.06 1.57 12.97
C ARG A 315 -11.35 1.95 13.69
N MET A 316 -11.60 3.23 13.86
CA MET A 316 -12.82 3.77 14.47
C MET A 316 -13.53 4.68 13.49
N GLY A 317 -14.84 4.55 13.34
CA GLY A 317 -15.54 5.31 12.33
C GLY A 317 -17.04 5.28 12.41
N VAL A 318 -17.62 5.92 11.41
CA VAL A 318 -19.07 6.00 11.19
C VAL A 318 -19.37 5.61 9.74
N SER A 319 -20.46 4.90 9.54
CA SER A 319 -21.02 4.59 8.22
C SER A 319 -22.48 5.03 8.18
N ASN A 320 -22.90 5.52 7.02
CA ASN A 320 -24.29 5.85 6.73
C ASN A 320 -24.68 5.16 5.42
N ASP A 321 -25.87 4.55 5.42
CA ASP A 321 -26.51 4.01 4.23
C ASP A 321 -27.91 4.63 4.14
N TYR A 322 -28.13 5.45 3.12
CA TYR A 322 -29.38 6.14 2.90
C TYR A 322 -30.03 5.66 1.60
N ASN A 323 -31.28 5.21 1.71
CA ASN A 323 -32.14 4.92 0.57
C ASN A 323 -33.31 5.90 0.55
N SER A 324 -33.43 6.70 -0.51
CA SER A 324 -34.48 7.71 -0.63
C SER A 324 -35.89 7.12 -0.79
N LYS A 325 -35.98 5.86 -1.25
CA LYS A 325 -37.23 5.11 -1.41
C LYS A 325 -37.09 3.72 -0.80
N PRO A 326 -37.06 3.63 0.54
CA PRO A 326 -36.99 2.34 1.23
C PRO A 326 -38.33 1.59 1.07
N GLY A 327 -38.28 0.28 1.28
CA GLY A 327 -39.49 -0.56 1.34
C GLY A 327 -40.40 -0.16 2.49
N PRO A 328 -41.68 -0.59 2.49
CA PRO A 328 -42.59 -0.31 3.56
C PRO A 328 -42.08 -0.81 4.91
N GLY A 329 -42.06 0.08 5.91
CA GLY A 329 -41.60 -0.23 7.27
C GLY A 329 -40.10 -0.24 7.45
N VAL A 330 -39.31 0.12 6.40
CA VAL A 330 -37.85 0.26 6.46
C VAL A 330 -37.49 1.74 6.60
N GLU A 331 -36.57 2.06 7.52
CA GLU A 331 -36.05 3.41 7.67
C GLU A 331 -35.15 3.80 6.46
N SER A 332 -35.19 5.09 6.12
CA SER A 332 -34.40 5.62 4.99
C SER A 332 -32.93 5.71 5.30
N LEU A 333 -32.53 5.86 6.55
CA LEU A 333 -31.14 6.08 6.98
C LEU A 333 -30.74 5.07 8.04
N ASP A 334 -29.70 4.32 7.74
CA ASP A 334 -28.95 3.52 8.70
C ASP A 334 -27.63 4.21 9.05
N THR A 335 -27.37 4.41 10.33
CA THR A 335 -26.10 4.93 10.84
C THR A 335 -25.44 3.91 11.73
N GLY A 336 -24.24 3.48 11.36
CA GLY A 336 -23.41 2.57 12.13
C GLY A 336 -22.19 3.27 12.70
N TYR A 337 -21.88 3.05 13.97
CA TYR A 337 -20.61 3.42 14.60
C TYR A 337 -19.82 2.14 14.83
N PHE A 338 -18.54 2.16 14.50
CA PHE A 338 -17.73 0.95 14.60
C PHE A 338 -16.35 1.19 15.18
N THR A 339 -15.84 0.15 15.82
CA THR A 339 -14.43 0.02 16.23
C THR A 339 -13.95 -1.36 15.80
N ARG A 340 -13.06 -1.39 14.80
CA ARG A 340 -12.60 -2.61 14.13
C ARG A 340 -11.14 -2.87 14.40
N LEU A 341 -10.83 -4.12 14.68
CA LEU A 341 -9.47 -4.63 14.60
C LEU A 341 -9.20 -5.05 13.16
N VAL A 342 -8.10 -4.54 12.60
CA VAL A 342 -7.73 -4.75 11.20
C VAL A 342 -6.35 -5.38 11.14
N LEU A 343 -6.22 -6.49 10.42
CA LEU A 343 -4.95 -7.14 10.11
C LEU A 343 -4.62 -6.90 8.64
N ASN A 344 -3.41 -6.40 8.36
CA ASN A 344 -2.88 -6.18 7.02
C ASN A 344 -1.63 -7.04 6.80
N TRP A 345 -1.51 -7.64 5.60
CA TRP A 345 -0.31 -8.38 5.17
C TRP A 345 -0.12 -8.29 3.65
N LYS A 346 1.06 -8.71 3.21
CA LYS A 346 1.48 -8.77 1.79
C LYS A 346 1.80 -10.19 1.40
#